data_6e40999308a31cb4efe9cee410a7eb79
#
_entry.id   6e40999308a31cb4efe9cee410a7eb79
#
_cell.length_a   1.000
_cell.length_b   1.000
_cell.length_c   1.000
_cell.angle_alpha   90.00
_cell.angle_beta   90.00
_cell.angle_gamma   90.00
#
_symmetry.space_group_name_H-M   'P 1'
#
loop_
_entity.id
_entity.type
_entity.pdbx_description
1 polymer ?
#
loop_
_entity_poly.entity_id
_entity_poly.type
_entity_poly.pdbx_seq_one_letter_code
_entity_poly.pdbx_strand_id
1 'polypeptide(L)'
;MGTIATFLSRTQDPLDLGVSLLEIRRMIEVGTSGLAAARRSTADLENMACELEKYDQALERGDISAAATADLNFHQQIQSASGNPFISALMKPLEVALERSRQATAADRQVAMRAQSHHRRIYQAIKNADAEGAKEAMRAHMTQTAEDLRTLKAE
;
A
#
# COMPACT_ATOMS: atom_id res chain seq x y z
N MET A 1 -10.02 28.01 -1.71
CA MET A 1 -9.06 26.89 -1.96
C MET A 1 -9.79 25.58 -1.73
N GLY A 2 -9.92 24.73 -2.76
CA GLY A 2 -10.45 23.39 -2.57
C GLY A 2 -9.44 22.53 -1.80
N THR A 3 -9.91 21.82 -0.80
CA THR A 3 -9.10 20.78 -0.14
C THR A 3 -8.82 19.64 -1.11
N ILE A 4 -7.78 18.84 -0.87
CA ILE A 4 -7.51 17.60 -1.62
C ILE A 4 -8.78 16.76 -1.72
N ALA A 5 -9.55 16.63 -0.65
CA ALA A 5 -10.83 15.93 -0.62
C ALA A 5 -11.83 16.48 -1.65
N THR A 6 -11.92 17.81 -1.80
CA THR A 6 -12.80 18.46 -2.79
C THR A 6 -12.34 18.19 -4.23
N PHE A 7 -11.03 18.17 -4.47
CA PHE A 7 -10.48 17.80 -5.79
C PHE A 7 -10.80 16.35 -6.13
N LEU A 8 -10.55 15.43 -5.19
CA LEU A 8 -10.79 14.01 -5.36
C LEU A 8 -12.27 13.66 -5.60
N SER A 9 -13.20 14.40 -4.99
CA SER A 9 -14.65 14.19 -5.17
C SER A 9 -15.16 14.58 -6.55
N ARG A 10 -14.40 15.35 -7.32
CA ARG A 10 -14.75 15.82 -8.68
C ARG A 10 -14.22 14.93 -9.79
N THR A 11 -13.38 13.95 -9.47
CA THR A 11 -12.78 13.05 -10.46
C THR A 11 -13.75 11.92 -10.80
N GLN A 12 -14.08 11.77 -12.08
CA GLN A 12 -15.20 10.93 -12.52
C GLN A 12 -14.90 9.43 -12.57
N ASP A 13 -13.62 9.02 -12.74
CA ASP A 13 -13.24 7.62 -12.80
C ASP A 13 -12.33 7.22 -11.61
N PRO A 14 -12.81 6.33 -10.71
CA PRO A 14 -12.03 5.89 -9.56
C PRO A 14 -10.73 5.15 -9.91
N LEU A 15 -10.68 4.45 -11.06
CA LEU A 15 -9.48 3.72 -11.50
C LEU A 15 -8.44 4.67 -12.11
N ASP A 16 -8.86 5.69 -12.88
CA ASP A 16 -7.96 6.74 -13.37
C ASP A 16 -7.34 7.52 -12.22
N LEU A 17 -8.15 7.85 -11.22
CA LEU A 17 -7.67 8.48 -10.01
C LEU A 17 -6.66 7.59 -9.29
N GLY A 18 -6.93 6.28 -9.22
CA GLY A 18 -6.04 5.29 -8.61
C GLY A 18 -4.65 5.28 -9.25
N VAL A 19 -4.58 5.29 -10.58
CA VAL A 19 -3.30 5.32 -11.31
C VAL A 19 -2.53 6.61 -11.04
N SER A 20 -3.18 7.77 -11.07
CA SER A 20 -2.54 9.07 -10.77
C SER A 20 -2.06 9.15 -9.32
N LEU A 21 -2.86 8.65 -8.38
CA LEU A 21 -2.48 8.62 -6.96
C LEU A 21 -1.33 7.66 -6.67
N LEU A 22 -1.15 6.60 -7.48
CA LEU A 22 -0.01 5.70 -7.36
C LEU A 22 1.33 6.39 -7.63
N GLU A 23 1.38 7.41 -8.50
CA GLU A 23 2.59 8.21 -8.68
C GLU A 23 2.98 8.91 -7.38
N ILE A 24 2.02 9.53 -6.71
CA ILE A 24 2.22 10.20 -5.41
C ILE A 24 2.60 9.16 -4.34
N ARG A 25 1.89 8.04 -4.27
CA ARG A 25 2.20 6.96 -3.34
C ARG A 25 3.64 6.48 -3.53
N ARG A 26 4.05 6.22 -4.77
CA ARG A 26 5.40 5.77 -5.07
C ARG A 26 6.45 6.74 -4.55
N MET A 27 6.27 8.05 -4.79
CA MET A 27 7.20 9.08 -4.32
C MET A 27 7.34 9.09 -2.80
N ILE A 28 6.24 8.92 -2.08
CA ILE A 28 6.22 8.96 -0.61
C ILE A 28 6.62 7.60 -0.02
N GLU A 29 5.98 6.52 -0.44
CA GLU A 29 6.10 5.21 0.21
C GLU A 29 7.45 4.54 -0.06
N VAL A 30 8.11 4.80 -1.19
CA VAL A 30 9.48 4.33 -1.43
C VAL A 30 10.44 4.90 -0.39
N GLY A 31 10.42 6.22 -0.18
CA GLY A 31 11.24 6.86 0.85
C GLY A 31 10.87 6.40 2.26
N THR A 32 9.57 6.29 2.53
CA THR A 32 9.04 5.86 3.82
C THR A 32 9.49 4.44 4.19
N SER A 33 9.50 3.51 3.24
CA SER A 33 9.96 2.13 3.49
C SER A 33 11.43 2.06 3.85
N GLY A 34 12.28 2.90 3.25
CA GLY A 34 13.67 3.02 3.64
C GLY A 34 13.86 3.57 5.07
N LEU A 35 13.08 4.58 5.45
CA LEU A 35 13.06 5.10 6.82
C LEU A 35 12.57 4.03 7.82
N ALA A 36 11.52 3.29 7.47
CA ALA A 36 11.02 2.19 8.28
C ALA A 36 12.09 1.12 8.51
N ALA A 37 12.81 0.72 7.48
CA ALA A 37 13.91 -0.23 7.60
C ALA A 37 15.01 0.25 8.58
N ALA A 38 15.31 1.55 8.58
CA ALA A 38 16.33 2.15 9.45
C ALA A 38 15.86 2.34 10.91
N ARG A 39 14.54 2.48 11.15
CA ARG A 39 13.99 2.96 12.43
C ARG A 39 13.04 2.01 13.13
N ARG A 40 12.56 0.93 12.44
CA ARG A 40 11.57 0.01 12.99
C ARG A 40 12.00 -0.57 14.32
N SER A 41 11.04 -0.73 15.22
CA SER A 41 11.13 -1.52 16.45
C SER A 41 10.71 -2.98 16.20
N THR A 42 10.90 -3.83 17.19
CA THR A 42 10.37 -5.21 17.19
C THR A 42 8.84 -5.19 17.11
N ALA A 43 8.17 -4.29 17.85
CA ALA A 43 6.73 -4.16 17.82
C ALA A 43 6.21 -3.75 16.42
N ASP A 44 6.91 -2.87 15.70
CA ASP A 44 6.56 -2.52 14.33
C ASP A 44 6.59 -3.75 13.40
N LEU A 45 7.61 -4.59 13.54
CA LEU A 45 7.73 -5.83 12.76
C LEU A 45 6.61 -6.83 13.08
N GLU A 46 6.25 -6.97 14.34
CA GLU A 46 5.13 -7.82 14.76
C GLU A 46 3.80 -7.31 14.18
N ASN A 47 3.57 -6.01 14.23
CA ASN A 47 2.37 -5.40 13.65
C ASN A 47 2.30 -5.60 12.13
N MET A 48 3.40 -5.39 11.41
CA MET A 48 3.46 -5.66 9.97
C MET A 48 3.18 -7.14 9.65
N ALA A 49 3.80 -8.07 10.39
CA ALA A 49 3.60 -9.51 10.21
C ALA A 49 2.14 -9.90 10.44
N CYS A 50 1.49 -9.32 11.45
CA CYS A 50 0.07 -9.53 11.73
C CYS A 50 -0.82 -9.14 10.55
N GLU A 51 -0.57 -8.00 9.92
CA GLU A 51 -1.36 -7.56 8.76
C GLU A 51 -1.10 -8.43 7.51
N LEU A 52 0.11 -8.94 7.31
CA LEU A 52 0.40 -9.93 6.26
C LEU A 52 -0.40 -11.22 6.47
N GLU A 53 -0.47 -11.70 7.69
CA GLU A 53 -1.25 -12.90 8.03
C GLU A 53 -2.75 -12.68 7.83
N LYS A 54 -3.29 -11.53 8.25
CA LYS A 54 -4.69 -11.17 8.00
C LYS A 54 -5.02 -11.10 6.51
N TYR A 55 -4.08 -10.60 5.70
CA TYR A 55 -4.25 -10.57 4.25
C TYR A 55 -4.36 -11.99 3.67
N ASP A 56 -3.45 -12.90 4.06
CA ASP A 56 -3.48 -14.29 3.62
C ASP A 56 -4.81 -14.97 4.00
N GLN A 57 -5.24 -14.82 5.25
CA GLN A 57 -6.50 -15.37 5.74
C GLN A 57 -7.71 -14.79 4.98
N ALA A 58 -7.67 -13.51 4.62
CA ALA A 58 -8.72 -12.88 3.82
C ALA A 58 -8.77 -13.48 2.40
N LEU A 59 -7.62 -13.70 1.77
CA LEU A 59 -7.52 -14.34 0.45
C LEU A 59 -8.06 -15.79 0.48
N GLU A 60 -7.76 -16.55 1.53
CA GLU A 60 -8.25 -17.92 1.70
C GLU A 60 -9.79 -17.97 1.80
N ARG A 61 -10.38 -17.00 2.50
CA ARG A 61 -11.84 -16.89 2.68
C ARG A 61 -12.55 -16.20 1.52
N GLY A 62 -11.82 -15.63 0.57
CA GLY A 62 -12.40 -14.78 -0.49
C GLY A 62 -13.02 -13.50 0.04
N ASP A 63 -12.55 -13.00 1.19
CA ASP A 63 -13.03 -11.77 1.82
C ASP A 63 -12.29 -10.55 1.27
N ILE A 64 -12.84 -9.97 0.20
CA ILE A 64 -12.26 -8.82 -0.50
C ILE A 64 -12.10 -7.62 0.43
N SER A 65 -13.09 -7.33 1.24
CA SER A 65 -13.05 -6.18 2.16
C SER A 65 -11.97 -6.34 3.22
N ALA A 66 -11.84 -7.54 3.80
CA ALA A 66 -10.78 -7.82 4.77
C ALA A 66 -9.39 -7.77 4.13
N ALA A 67 -9.23 -8.25 2.89
CA ALA A 67 -7.97 -8.17 2.16
C ALA A 67 -7.57 -6.71 1.88
N ALA A 68 -8.49 -5.88 1.38
CA ALA A 68 -8.24 -4.46 1.16
C ALA A 68 -7.88 -3.70 2.46
N THR A 69 -8.53 -4.07 3.57
CA THR A 69 -8.24 -3.48 4.89
C THR A 69 -6.85 -3.89 5.38
N ALA A 70 -6.47 -5.15 5.25
CA ALA A 70 -5.15 -5.64 5.64
C ALA A 70 -4.03 -5.01 4.78
N ASP A 71 -4.27 -4.82 3.48
CA ASP A 71 -3.36 -4.08 2.59
C ASP A 71 -3.12 -2.66 3.10
N LEU A 72 -4.20 -1.92 3.34
CA LEU A 72 -4.11 -0.56 3.88
C LEU A 72 -3.33 -0.53 5.20
N ASN A 73 -3.69 -1.40 6.15
CA ASN A 73 -3.06 -1.46 7.46
C ASN A 73 -1.57 -1.78 7.36
N PHE A 74 -1.17 -2.71 6.49
CA PHE A 74 0.24 -3.02 6.27
C PHE A 74 1.05 -1.77 5.86
N HIS A 75 0.54 -1.01 4.89
CA HIS A 75 1.18 0.25 4.47
C HIS A 75 1.21 1.29 5.58
N GLN A 76 0.15 1.39 6.40
CA GLN A 76 0.10 2.28 7.57
C GLN A 76 1.12 1.86 8.64
N GLN A 77 1.36 0.58 8.86
CA GLN A 77 2.41 0.11 9.77
C GLN A 77 3.81 0.53 9.29
N ILE A 78 4.07 0.49 7.99
CA ILE A 78 5.32 1.00 7.42
C ILE A 78 5.46 2.51 7.65
N GLN A 79 4.38 3.28 7.45
CA GLN A 79 4.36 4.72 7.74
C GLN A 79 4.68 5.01 9.20
N SER A 80 4.04 4.30 10.11
CA SER A 80 4.29 4.42 11.56
C SER A 80 5.74 4.09 11.91
N ALA A 81 6.29 3.00 11.38
CA ALA A 81 7.66 2.56 11.62
C ALA A 81 8.71 3.54 11.07
N SER A 82 8.36 4.41 10.13
CA SER A 82 9.23 5.47 9.63
C SER A 82 9.62 6.49 10.70
N GLY A 83 8.84 6.59 11.78
CA GLY A 83 9.06 7.54 12.87
C GLY A 83 8.77 9.01 12.50
N ASN A 84 8.14 9.27 11.35
CA ASN A 84 7.74 10.60 10.94
C ASN A 84 6.21 10.74 10.94
N PRO A 85 5.62 11.43 11.94
CA PRO A 85 4.17 11.53 12.08
C PRO A 85 3.49 12.31 10.93
N PHE A 86 4.21 13.16 10.22
CA PHE A 86 3.68 13.90 9.09
C PHE A 86 3.40 13.02 7.87
N ILE A 87 4.10 11.88 7.73
CA ILE A 87 3.84 10.93 6.63
C ILE A 87 2.42 10.37 6.74
N SER A 88 2.01 9.89 7.91
CA SER A 88 0.65 9.37 8.12
C SER A 88 -0.41 10.45 7.92
N ALA A 89 -0.16 11.67 8.40
CA ALA A 89 -1.09 12.79 8.21
C ALA A 89 -1.25 13.16 6.72
N LEU A 90 -0.16 13.14 5.95
CA LEU A 90 -0.16 13.43 4.52
C LEU A 90 -0.85 12.32 3.72
N MET A 91 -0.65 11.05 4.10
CA MET A 91 -1.21 9.91 3.39
C MET A 91 -2.70 9.71 3.63
N LYS A 92 -3.23 10.09 4.77
CA LYS A 92 -4.62 9.83 5.17
C LYS A 92 -5.69 10.25 4.14
N PRO A 93 -5.68 11.48 3.57
CA PRO A 93 -6.64 11.85 2.54
C PRO A 93 -6.47 11.05 1.24
N LEU A 94 -5.24 10.63 0.90
CA LEU A 94 -4.97 9.79 -0.26
C LEU A 94 -5.51 8.36 -0.06
N GLU A 95 -5.44 7.83 1.14
CA GLU A 95 -5.94 6.49 1.48
C GLU A 95 -7.44 6.37 1.28
N VAL A 96 -8.21 7.42 1.65
CA VAL A 96 -9.66 7.49 1.38
C VAL A 96 -9.95 7.43 -0.12
N ALA A 97 -9.19 8.18 -0.93
CA ALA A 97 -9.35 8.18 -2.37
C ALA A 97 -8.96 6.86 -3.05
N LEU A 98 -8.04 6.11 -2.45
CA LEU A 98 -7.55 4.83 -2.96
C LEU A 98 -8.41 3.63 -2.54
N GLU A 99 -9.42 3.81 -1.72
CA GLU A 99 -10.25 2.71 -1.22
C GLU A 99 -10.81 1.83 -2.35
N ARG A 100 -11.40 2.45 -3.37
CA ARG A 100 -11.97 1.70 -4.50
C ARG A 100 -10.91 0.95 -5.32
N SER A 101 -9.72 1.51 -5.51
CA SER A 101 -8.65 0.82 -6.22
C SER A 101 -8.10 -0.36 -5.40
N ARG A 102 -8.03 -0.25 -4.07
CA ARG A 102 -7.69 -1.39 -3.20
C ARG A 102 -8.73 -2.51 -3.27
N GLN A 103 -10.02 -2.16 -3.26
CA GLN A 103 -11.09 -3.13 -3.45
C GLN A 103 -11.01 -3.83 -4.82
N ALA A 104 -10.74 -3.09 -5.89
CA ALA A 104 -10.60 -3.65 -7.23
C ALA A 104 -9.42 -4.63 -7.33
N THR A 105 -8.26 -4.28 -6.79
CA THR A 105 -7.08 -5.17 -6.77
C THR A 105 -7.30 -6.39 -5.88
N ALA A 106 -7.98 -6.24 -4.76
CA ALA A 106 -8.31 -7.35 -3.86
C ALA A 106 -9.35 -8.32 -4.45
N ALA A 107 -10.22 -7.82 -5.35
CA ALA A 107 -11.25 -8.63 -6.01
C ALA A 107 -10.68 -9.61 -7.04
N ASP A 108 -9.58 -9.28 -7.69
CA ASP A 108 -8.85 -10.21 -8.56
C ASP A 108 -7.85 -11.02 -7.76
N ARG A 109 -8.10 -12.34 -7.66
CA ARG A 109 -7.27 -13.23 -6.83
C ARG A 109 -5.79 -13.24 -7.28
N GLN A 110 -5.52 -13.20 -8.59
CA GLN A 110 -4.13 -13.23 -9.09
C GLN A 110 -3.41 -11.93 -8.77
N VAL A 111 -4.09 -10.80 -8.94
CA VAL A 111 -3.57 -9.48 -8.57
C VAL A 111 -3.28 -9.42 -7.07
N ALA A 112 -4.22 -9.86 -6.24
CA ALA A 112 -4.06 -9.87 -4.80
C ALA A 112 -2.90 -10.76 -4.33
N MET A 113 -2.70 -11.93 -4.93
CA MET A 113 -1.57 -12.81 -4.63
C MET A 113 -0.23 -12.20 -5.04
N ARG A 114 -0.16 -11.50 -6.19
CA ARG A 114 1.04 -10.76 -6.58
C ARG A 114 1.36 -9.62 -5.60
N ALA A 115 0.35 -8.86 -5.21
CA ALA A 115 0.49 -7.80 -4.20
C ALA A 115 1.06 -8.36 -2.89
N GLN A 116 0.53 -9.47 -2.40
CA GLN A 116 1.02 -10.11 -1.18
C GLN A 116 2.48 -10.58 -1.30
N SER A 117 2.88 -11.09 -2.46
CA SER A 117 4.27 -11.46 -2.71
C SER A 117 5.20 -10.24 -2.59
N HIS A 118 4.77 -9.08 -3.11
CA HIS A 118 5.52 -7.83 -2.95
C HIS A 118 5.55 -7.34 -1.50
N HIS A 119 4.43 -7.41 -0.77
CA HIS A 119 4.37 -7.06 0.64
C HIS A 119 5.39 -7.87 1.47
N ARG A 120 5.49 -9.17 1.22
CA ARG A 120 6.48 -10.04 1.90
C ARG A 120 7.91 -9.62 1.61
N ARG A 121 8.24 -9.21 0.38
CA ARG A 121 9.58 -8.70 0.03
C ARG A 121 9.90 -7.40 0.75
N ILE A 122 8.94 -6.48 0.81
CA ILE A 122 9.09 -5.22 1.55
C ILE A 122 9.34 -5.51 3.03
N TYR A 123 8.48 -6.33 3.63
CA TYR A 123 8.62 -6.74 5.04
C TYR A 123 9.99 -7.37 5.33
N GLN A 124 10.45 -8.27 4.47
CA GLN A 124 11.74 -8.94 4.67
C GLN A 124 12.91 -7.94 4.64
N ALA A 125 12.91 -6.99 3.72
CA ALA A 125 13.92 -5.94 3.65
C ALA A 125 13.89 -5.04 4.90
N ILE A 126 12.69 -4.63 5.35
CA ILE A 126 12.52 -3.84 6.58
C ILE A 126 13.02 -4.64 7.80
N LYS A 127 12.66 -5.91 7.90
CA LYS A 127 13.10 -6.81 8.99
C LYS A 127 14.63 -6.90 9.05
N ASN A 128 15.29 -6.98 7.92
CA ASN A 128 16.74 -7.08 7.80
C ASN A 128 17.45 -5.72 7.96
N ALA A 129 16.75 -4.63 8.23
CA ALA A 129 17.28 -3.26 8.25
C ALA A 129 17.94 -2.83 6.93
N ASP A 130 17.52 -3.42 5.81
CA ASP A 130 18.00 -3.11 4.47
C ASP A 130 17.17 -1.96 3.88
N ALA A 131 17.63 -0.72 4.08
CA ALA A 131 16.91 0.46 3.64
C ALA A 131 16.81 0.56 2.11
N GLU A 132 17.86 0.22 1.38
CA GLU A 132 17.84 0.27 -0.09
C GLU A 132 17.02 -0.88 -0.66
N GLY A 133 17.12 -2.08 -0.11
CA GLY A 133 16.26 -3.22 -0.46
C GLY A 133 14.78 -2.93 -0.21
N ALA A 134 14.44 -2.26 0.89
CA ALA A 134 13.07 -1.85 1.18
C ALA A 134 12.52 -0.84 0.16
N LYS A 135 13.32 0.16 -0.21
CA LYS A 135 12.96 1.11 -1.28
C LYS A 135 12.74 0.41 -2.61
N GLU A 136 13.63 -0.49 -3.00
CA GLU A 136 13.53 -1.21 -4.26
C GLU A 136 12.31 -2.14 -4.28
N ALA A 137 12.06 -2.88 -3.20
CA ALA A 137 10.87 -3.72 -3.06
C ALA A 137 9.57 -2.91 -3.14
N MET A 138 9.50 -1.75 -2.48
CA MET A 138 8.35 -0.85 -2.55
C MET A 138 8.17 -0.27 -3.95
N ARG A 139 9.25 0.12 -4.63
CA ARG A 139 9.21 0.62 -6.01
C ARG A 139 8.66 -0.43 -6.96
N ALA A 140 9.11 -1.68 -6.85
CA ALA A 140 8.61 -2.80 -7.63
C ALA A 140 7.12 -3.06 -7.36
N HIS A 141 6.69 -2.99 -6.10
CA HIS A 141 5.29 -3.13 -5.70
C HIS A 141 4.40 -2.05 -6.34
N MET A 142 4.78 -0.79 -6.25
CA MET A 142 4.00 0.32 -6.82
C MET A 142 3.93 0.25 -8.35
N THR A 143 5.01 -0.17 -9.02
CA THR A 143 5.05 -0.39 -10.46
C THR A 143 4.08 -1.49 -10.87
N GLN A 144 4.11 -2.64 -10.20
CA GLN A 144 3.20 -3.75 -10.48
C GLN A 144 1.74 -3.38 -10.22
N THR A 145 1.47 -2.69 -9.12
CA THR A 145 0.10 -2.22 -8.81
C THR A 145 -0.44 -1.28 -9.90
N ALA A 146 0.39 -0.39 -10.43
CA ALA A 146 -0.02 0.50 -11.52
C ALA A 146 -0.33 -0.27 -12.81
N GLU A 147 0.44 -1.30 -13.13
CA GLU A 147 0.18 -2.18 -14.28
C GLU A 147 -1.11 -2.97 -14.10
N ASP A 148 -1.31 -3.56 -12.92
CA ASP A 148 -2.52 -4.32 -12.59
C ASP A 148 -3.78 -3.45 -12.69
N LEU A 149 -3.76 -2.22 -12.17
CA LEU A 149 -4.89 -1.29 -12.28
C LEU A 149 -5.20 -0.88 -13.73
N ARG A 150 -4.18 -0.70 -14.57
CA ARG A 150 -4.38 -0.41 -16.00
C ARG A 150 -5.02 -1.59 -16.72
N THR A 151 -4.63 -2.81 -16.38
CA THR A 151 -5.22 -4.05 -16.95
C THR A 151 -6.68 -4.18 -16.52
N LEU A 152 -7.00 -4.03 -15.23
CA LEU A 152 -8.36 -4.10 -14.70
C LEU A 152 -9.29 -3.03 -15.30
N LYS A 153 -8.75 -1.88 -15.69
CA LYS A 153 -9.51 -0.81 -16.34
C LYS A 153 -9.85 -1.14 -17.81
N ALA A 154 -9.01 -1.93 -18.49
CA ALA A 154 -9.19 -2.29 -19.91
C ALA A 154 -10.22 -3.41 -20.12
N GLU A 155 -10.61 -4.14 -19.07
CA GLU A 155 -11.66 -5.18 -19.05
C GLU A 155 -13.04 -4.59 -18.79
#